data_2209f6dfc327ca547ffc75c556609003
#
_entry.id   2209f6dfc327ca547ffc75c556609003
#
_cell.length_a   1.000
_cell.length_b   1.000
_cell.length_c   1.000
_cell.angle_alpha   90.00
_cell.angle_beta   90.00
_cell.angle_gamma   90.00
#
_symmetry.space_group_name_H-M   'P 1'
#
loop_
_entity.id
_entity.type
_entity.pdbx_description
1 polymer ?
#
loop_
_entity_poly.entity_id
_entity_poly.type
_entity_poly.pdbx_seq_one_letter_code
_entity_poly.pdbx_strand_id
1 'polypeptide(L)'
;MKKLAFSVLCALALATPAQAGEVFGGLYAHDVDTFLTKSGFEDGVDVQIGYRGERIGRTPLQPYVFGALNTSGETSYAAVGLSAKFGDRIFFRPGLGIAVHNGSAGNFQRTDKIAFGSRVLFEPEVGIGARLSDRATIEASWVHMSHAQLFGRQNPGIDNIGARLSWKL
;
A
#
# COMPACT_ATOMS: atom_id res chain seq x y z
N MET A 1 7.53 19.43 -26.07
CA MET A 1 7.69 18.26 -25.20
C MET A 1 8.35 18.70 -23.91
N LYS A 2 7.58 19.02 -22.88
CA LYS A 2 8.09 19.50 -21.59
C LYS A 2 8.20 18.29 -20.65
N LYS A 3 9.43 17.91 -20.32
CA LYS A 3 9.72 16.94 -19.26
C LYS A 3 9.36 17.59 -17.93
N LEU A 4 8.21 17.26 -17.36
CA LEU A 4 7.92 17.60 -15.96
C LEU A 4 8.77 16.65 -15.10
N ALA A 5 9.76 17.22 -14.45
CA ALA A 5 10.56 16.56 -13.46
C ALA A 5 9.66 16.13 -12.27
N PHE A 6 9.67 14.85 -11.99
CA PHE A 6 9.04 14.25 -10.81
C PHE A 6 9.96 14.52 -9.60
N SER A 7 9.94 15.78 -9.12
CA SER A 7 10.66 16.21 -7.92
C SER A 7 9.65 16.65 -6.88
N VAL A 8 8.90 15.68 -6.35
CA VAL A 8 8.01 15.95 -5.22
C VAL A 8 8.12 14.81 -4.20
N LEU A 9 8.43 15.22 -3.00
CA LEU A 9 8.27 14.53 -1.72
C LEU A 9 9.45 13.74 -1.14
N CYS A 10 10.59 14.42 -1.01
CA CYS A 10 11.56 14.07 0.04
C CYS A 10 11.62 15.09 1.20
N ALA A 11 10.59 15.92 1.41
CA ALA A 11 10.70 17.09 2.28
C ALA A 11 9.78 17.07 3.53
N LEU A 12 9.30 15.90 3.98
CA LEU A 12 8.47 15.83 5.20
C LEU A 12 9.05 14.92 6.30
N ALA A 13 10.34 14.61 6.25
CA ALA A 13 11.01 13.78 7.25
C ALA A 13 11.91 14.59 8.20
N LEU A 14 11.71 15.88 8.37
CA LEU A 14 12.52 16.69 9.27
C LEU A 14 11.69 17.31 10.38
N ALA A 15 12.01 16.85 11.62
CA ALA A 15 11.70 17.44 12.93
C ALA A 15 10.52 16.84 13.70
N THR A 16 10.66 15.56 14.09
CA THR A 16 10.18 15.14 15.40
C THR A 16 11.29 14.36 16.09
N PRO A 17 11.47 14.48 17.44
CA PRO A 17 12.42 13.63 18.14
C PRO A 17 12.10 12.17 17.83
N ALA A 18 13.12 11.41 17.50
CA ALA A 18 13.03 10.03 17.04
C ALA A 18 12.24 9.16 18.04
N GLN A 19 10.94 9.06 17.86
CA GLN A 19 10.19 7.94 18.38
C GLN A 19 10.39 6.81 17.39
N ALA A 20 10.82 5.67 17.92
CA ALA A 20 11.23 4.52 17.13
C ALA A 20 10.04 3.87 16.42
N GLY A 21 9.78 4.24 15.18
CA GLY A 21 8.87 3.55 14.29
C GLY A 21 9.44 2.23 13.78
N GLU A 22 8.84 1.69 12.76
CA GLU A 22 9.34 0.49 12.07
C GLU A 22 9.51 0.75 10.57
N VAL A 23 10.59 0.25 9.99
CA VAL A 23 10.72 0.10 8.55
C VAL A 23 10.17 -1.25 8.16
N PHE A 24 9.58 -1.34 6.96
CA PHE A 24 9.10 -2.62 6.45
C PHE A 24 9.36 -2.77 4.96
N GLY A 25 9.47 -4.03 4.54
CA GLY A 25 9.54 -4.41 3.14
C GLY A 25 8.74 -5.67 2.90
N GLY A 26 8.27 -5.87 1.68
CA GLY A 26 7.44 -7.02 1.35
C GLY A 26 7.44 -7.36 -0.13
N LEU A 27 6.93 -8.55 -0.43
CA LEU A 27 6.68 -9.05 -1.77
C LEU A 27 5.21 -9.42 -1.89
N TYR A 28 4.56 -8.96 -2.96
CA TYR A 28 3.14 -9.15 -3.19
C TYR A 28 2.90 -9.71 -4.59
N ALA A 29 2.04 -10.72 -4.69
CA ALA A 29 1.42 -11.08 -5.95
C ALA A 29 0.53 -9.92 -6.40
N HIS A 30 0.73 -9.47 -7.62
CA HIS A 30 0.02 -8.33 -8.21
C HIS A 30 -1.26 -8.78 -8.88
N ASP A 31 -2.31 -7.97 -8.80
CA ASP A 31 -3.62 -8.18 -9.45
C ASP A 31 -4.21 -9.57 -9.19
N VAL A 32 -4.47 -9.89 -7.92
CA VAL A 32 -4.99 -11.18 -7.47
C VAL A 32 -6.52 -11.18 -7.47
N ASP A 33 -7.14 -12.26 -7.97
CA ASP A 33 -8.59 -12.47 -7.84
C ASP A 33 -9.01 -12.53 -6.38
N THR A 34 -9.98 -11.68 -6.02
CA THR A 34 -10.62 -11.71 -4.71
C THR A 34 -12.15 -11.55 -4.85
N PHE A 35 -12.83 -11.42 -3.73
CA PHE A 35 -14.25 -11.10 -3.75
C PHE A 35 -14.55 -9.63 -4.10
N LEU A 36 -13.54 -8.74 -4.07
CA LEU A 36 -13.68 -7.32 -4.42
C LEU A 36 -13.29 -7.01 -5.87
N THR A 37 -12.26 -7.66 -6.39
CA THR A 37 -11.75 -7.41 -7.74
C THR A 37 -11.57 -8.68 -8.54
N LYS A 38 -11.66 -8.54 -9.85
CA LYS A 38 -11.27 -9.57 -10.81
C LYS A 38 -9.88 -9.27 -11.32
N SER A 39 -9.01 -10.28 -11.33
CA SER A 39 -7.63 -10.20 -11.79
C SER A 39 -7.46 -10.52 -13.28
N GLY A 40 -6.21 -10.57 -13.70
CA GLY A 40 -5.81 -11.03 -15.04
C GLY A 40 -5.68 -9.90 -16.06
N PHE A 41 -5.64 -8.66 -15.61
CA PHE A 41 -5.33 -7.49 -16.43
C PHE A 41 -3.86 -7.11 -16.35
N GLU A 42 -3.26 -7.29 -15.19
CA GLU A 42 -1.85 -7.00 -14.92
C GLU A 42 -1.21 -8.18 -14.18
N ASP A 43 0.10 -8.32 -14.24
CA ASP A 43 0.82 -9.42 -13.62
C ASP A 43 2.10 -8.96 -12.91
N GLY A 44 2.87 -9.93 -12.38
CA GLY A 44 4.15 -9.69 -11.74
C GLY A 44 4.13 -9.74 -10.23
N VAL A 45 5.20 -9.23 -9.67
CA VAL A 45 5.40 -9.14 -8.22
C VAL A 45 5.66 -7.68 -7.86
N ASP A 46 4.98 -7.20 -6.81
CA ASP A 46 5.29 -5.89 -6.25
C ASP A 46 6.35 -6.01 -5.16
N VAL A 47 7.43 -5.25 -5.31
CA VAL A 47 8.41 -5.03 -4.25
C VAL A 47 8.00 -3.80 -3.46
N GLN A 48 7.60 -4.00 -2.21
CA GLN A 48 7.15 -2.94 -1.33
C GLN A 48 8.24 -2.55 -0.33
N ILE A 49 8.36 -1.24 -0.06
CA ILE A 49 9.17 -0.69 1.03
C ILE A 49 8.44 0.49 1.67
N GLY A 50 8.50 0.60 2.98
CA GLY A 50 7.81 1.66 3.69
C GLY A 50 8.31 1.88 5.11
N TYR A 51 7.66 2.85 5.74
CA TYR A 51 7.86 3.22 7.13
C TYR A 51 6.51 3.35 7.83
N ARG A 52 6.44 2.87 9.06
CA ARG A 52 5.30 3.06 9.95
C ARG A 52 5.79 3.74 11.22
N GLY A 53 5.15 4.85 11.54
CA GLY A 53 5.44 5.63 12.74
C GLY A 53 4.89 4.98 14.01
N GLU A 54 5.25 5.60 15.14
CA GLU A 54 4.68 5.26 16.43
C GLU A 54 3.19 5.60 16.53
N ARG A 55 2.56 5.10 17.58
CA ARG A 55 1.16 5.39 17.87
C ARG A 55 0.94 6.88 18.09
N ILE A 56 -0.13 7.41 17.54
CA ILE A 56 -0.54 8.79 17.74
C ILE A 56 -1.13 8.94 19.15
N GLY A 57 -0.34 9.50 20.06
CA GLY A 57 -0.74 9.69 21.44
C GLY A 57 -1.13 8.37 22.13
N ARG A 58 -2.36 8.30 22.67
CA ARG A 58 -2.89 7.10 23.33
C ARG A 58 -3.78 6.24 22.41
N THR A 59 -3.89 6.59 21.13
CA THR A 59 -4.69 5.83 20.18
C THR A 59 -3.93 4.58 19.69
N PRO A 60 -4.60 3.56 19.14
CA PRO A 60 -3.90 2.45 18.47
C PRO A 60 -3.38 2.83 17.07
N LEU A 61 -3.65 4.05 16.59
CA LEU A 61 -3.37 4.49 15.23
C LEU A 61 -1.89 4.78 15.03
N GLN A 62 -1.33 4.22 13.97
CA GLN A 62 0.05 4.39 13.52
C GLN A 62 0.04 4.94 12.09
N PRO A 63 0.65 6.11 11.82
CA PRO A 63 0.78 6.59 10.45
C PRO A 63 1.74 5.71 9.67
N TYR A 64 1.47 5.52 8.38
CA TYR A 64 2.38 4.81 7.49
C TYR A 64 2.52 5.52 6.14
N VAL A 65 3.63 5.22 5.48
CA VAL A 65 3.90 5.55 4.09
C VAL A 65 4.66 4.41 3.45
N PHE A 66 4.32 4.04 2.21
CA PHE A 66 5.08 3.07 1.44
C PHE A 66 5.01 3.32 -0.05
N GLY A 67 5.97 2.72 -0.77
CA GLY A 67 5.95 2.56 -2.21
C GLY A 67 6.00 1.09 -2.58
N ALA A 68 5.37 0.74 -3.69
CA ALA A 68 5.37 -0.59 -4.28
C ALA A 68 5.70 -0.48 -5.77
N LEU A 69 6.74 -1.18 -6.21
CA LEU A 69 7.20 -1.23 -7.59
C LEU A 69 6.88 -2.59 -8.18
N ASN A 70 6.12 -2.61 -9.26
CA ASN A 70 5.82 -3.83 -10.00
C ASN A 70 7.03 -4.24 -10.85
N THR A 71 7.43 -5.52 -10.76
CA THR A 71 8.61 -6.06 -11.44
C THR A 71 8.40 -6.29 -12.94
N SER A 72 7.16 -6.42 -13.39
CA SER A 72 6.80 -6.60 -14.81
C SER A 72 6.58 -5.27 -15.54
N GLY A 73 6.72 -4.13 -14.83
CA GLY A 73 6.51 -2.80 -15.41
C GLY A 73 5.03 -2.39 -15.48
N GLU A 74 4.16 -3.10 -14.76
CA GLU A 74 2.76 -2.79 -14.61
C GLU A 74 2.51 -1.68 -13.58
N THR A 75 1.30 -1.58 -13.03
CA THR A 75 0.95 -0.52 -12.09
C THR A 75 1.82 -0.56 -10.84
N SER A 76 2.58 0.50 -10.64
CA SER A 76 3.32 0.78 -9.40
C SER A 76 2.61 1.91 -8.65
N TYR A 77 2.72 1.95 -7.32
CA TYR A 77 1.97 2.89 -6.50
C TYR A 77 2.71 3.31 -5.23
N ALA A 78 2.26 4.40 -4.64
CA ALA A 78 2.67 4.83 -3.31
C ALA A 78 1.43 5.20 -2.50
N ALA A 79 1.46 4.89 -1.20
CA ALA A 79 0.34 5.13 -0.30
C ALA A 79 0.79 5.79 1.00
N VAL A 80 -0.14 6.51 1.62
CA VAL A 80 -0.02 7.08 2.96
C VAL A 80 -1.34 6.85 3.69
N GLY A 81 -1.26 6.46 4.97
CA GLY A 81 -2.46 6.13 5.71
C GLY A 81 -2.24 5.96 7.21
N LEU A 82 -3.23 5.37 7.83
CA LEU A 82 -3.26 5.01 9.25
C LEU A 82 -3.59 3.53 9.40
N SER A 83 -2.83 2.82 10.21
CA SER A 83 -3.11 1.44 10.59
C SER A 83 -3.22 1.31 12.10
N ALA A 84 -3.83 0.23 12.58
CA ALA A 84 -3.93 -0.07 13.99
C ALA A 84 -3.54 -1.52 14.26
N LYS A 85 -2.62 -1.75 15.20
CA LYS A 85 -2.19 -3.10 15.58
C LYS A 85 -2.94 -3.59 16.80
N PHE A 86 -3.59 -4.75 16.68
CA PHE A 86 -4.31 -5.45 17.76
C PHE A 86 -3.66 -6.80 18.02
N GLY A 87 -3.25 -7.05 19.24
CA GLY A 87 -2.50 -8.24 19.65
C GLY A 87 -1.01 -7.96 19.81
N ASP A 88 -0.27 -8.95 20.29
CA ASP A 88 1.15 -8.83 20.61
C ASP A 88 1.98 -9.89 19.87
N ARG A 89 1.97 -11.14 20.30
CA ARG A 89 2.74 -12.22 19.67
C ARG A 89 2.16 -12.59 18.30
N ILE A 90 0.84 -12.70 18.23
CA ILE A 90 0.06 -12.78 17.01
C ILE A 90 -0.80 -11.52 16.97
N PHE A 91 -0.88 -10.88 15.84
CA PHE A 91 -1.60 -9.63 15.71
C PHE A 91 -2.40 -9.54 14.41
N PHE A 92 -3.45 -8.73 14.48
CA PHE A 92 -4.25 -8.28 13.36
C PHE A 92 -3.99 -6.79 13.13
N ARG A 93 -3.85 -6.39 11.88
CA ARG A 93 -3.53 -5.02 11.52
C ARG A 93 -4.40 -4.54 10.36
N PRO A 94 -5.54 -3.89 10.62
CA PRO A 94 -6.26 -3.14 9.61
C PRO A 94 -5.58 -1.79 9.36
N GLY A 95 -5.69 -1.29 8.14
CA GLY A 95 -5.24 0.02 7.72
C GLY A 95 -6.17 0.63 6.69
N LEU A 96 -6.09 1.96 6.58
CA LEU A 96 -6.79 2.72 5.56
C LEU A 96 -5.91 3.89 5.13
N GLY A 97 -5.69 4.00 3.85
CA GLY A 97 -4.86 5.01 3.22
C GLY A 97 -5.44 5.61 1.95
N ILE A 98 -4.62 6.45 1.36
CA ILE A 98 -4.80 7.01 0.03
C ILE A 98 -3.56 6.66 -0.78
N ALA A 99 -3.76 6.13 -1.98
CA ALA A 99 -2.72 5.76 -2.91
C ALA A 99 -2.74 6.64 -4.16
N VAL A 100 -1.55 6.86 -4.74
CA VAL A 100 -1.35 7.38 -6.08
C VAL A 100 -0.59 6.34 -6.89
N HIS A 101 -0.93 6.20 -8.18
CA HIS A 101 -0.35 5.17 -9.02
C HIS A 101 0.07 5.71 -10.40
N ASN A 102 0.92 4.97 -11.11
CA ASN A 102 1.36 5.29 -12.47
C ASN A 102 0.53 4.59 -13.58
N GLY A 103 -0.36 3.65 -13.22
CA GLY A 103 -1.25 2.95 -14.14
C GLY A 103 -2.26 3.89 -14.84
N SER A 104 -3.21 3.34 -15.58
CA SER A 104 -4.19 4.14 -16.30
C SER A 104 -5.24 4.76 -15.38
N ALA A 105 -5.42 6.08 -15.45
CA ALA A 105 -6.50 6.79 -14.77
C ALA A 105 -7.70 7.10 -15.70
N GLY A 106 -7.67 6.59 -16.93
CA GLY A 106 -8.74 6.73 -17.92
C GLY A 106 -9.86 5.71 -17.76
N ASN A 107 -10.83 5.79 -18.66
CA ASN A 107 -11.86 4.76 -18.80
C ASN A 107 -11.27 3.52 -19.45
N PHE A 108 -11.88 2.36 -19.17
CA PHE A 108 -11.44 1.08 -19.69
C PHE A 108 -11.58 1.05 -21.23
N GLN A 109 -10.47 0.92 -21.92
CA GLN A 109 -10.40 0.82 -23.39
C GLN A 109 -9.50 -0.31 -23.86
N ARG A 110 -8.82 -1.01 -22.95
CA ARG A 110 -7.87 -2.09 -23.23
C ARG A 110 -8.20 -3.29 -22.37
N THR A 111 -7.83 -4.47 -22.82
CA THR A 111 -8.07 -5.74 -22.10
C THR A 111 -6.82 -6.23 -21.37
N ASP A 112 -5.70 -5.53 -21.49
CA ASP A 112 -4.38 -5.88 -20.99
C ASP A 112 -3.88 -4.94 -19.88
N LYS A 113 -4.71 -3.99 -19.43
CA LYS A 113 -4.35 -2.99 -18.43
C LYS A 113 -5.56 -2.59 -17.61
N ILE A 114 -5.36 -2.40 -16.32
CA ILE A 114 -6.39 -1.85 -15.45
C ILE A 114 -6.56 -0.36 -15.74
N ALA A 115 -7.81 0.06 -15.98
CA ALA A 115 -8.18 1.47 -16.10
C ALA A 115 -8.91 1.89 -14.85
N PHE A 116 -8.19 2.45 -13.89
CA PHE A 116 -8.70 2.75 -12.55
C PHE A 116 -9.77 3.85 -12.50
N GLY A 117 -9.86 4.70 -13.54
CA GLY A 117 -10.81 5.81 -13.59
C GLY A 117 -10.42 7.02 -12.72
N SER A 118 -9.41 6.91 -11.90
CA SER A 118 -8.86 7.97 -11.04
C SER A 118 -7.36 7.78 -10.83
N ARG A 119 -6.62 8.86 -10.63
CA ARG A 119 -5.21 8.83 -10.25
C ARG A 119 -5.01 8.60 -8.76
N VAL A 120 -6.02 8.92 -7.97
CA VAL A 120 -6.03 8.77 -6.52
C VAL A 120 -7.04 7.70 -6.15
N LEU A 121 -6.62 6.75 -5.33
CA LEU A 121 -7.42 5.61 -4.88
C LEU A 121 -7.43 5.56 -3.35
N PHE A 122 -8.49 5.03 -2.76
CA PHE A 122 -8.47 4.55 -1.39
C PHE A 122 -7.65 3.26 -1.32
N GLU A 123 -6.94 3.10 -0.23
CA GLU A 123 -6.07 1.96 0.01
C GLU A 123 -6.40 1.34 1.39
N PRO A 124 -7.48 0.55 1.52
CA PRO A 124 -7.65 -0.32 2.66
C PRO A 124 -6.64 -1.49 2.62
N GLU A 125 -6.01 -1.76 3.77
CA GLU A 125 -5.15 -2.92 3.96
C GLU A 125 -5.55 -3.73 5.18
N VAL A 126 -5.28 -5.03 5.16
CA VAL A 126 -5.44 -5.94 6.29
C VAL A 126 -4.23 -6.85 6.37
N GLY A 127 -3.66 -6.97 7.57
CA GLY A 127 -2.56 -7.87 7.87
C GLY A 127 -2.84 -8.78 9.05
N ILE A 128 -2.34 -10.00 8.97
CA ILE A 128 -2.23 -10.94 10.11
C ILE A 128 -0.77 -11.30 10.23
N GLY A 129 -0.20 -11.09 11.41
CA GLY A 129 1.23 -11.28 11.58
C GLY A 129 1.61 -11.91 12.91
N ALA A 130 2.90 -12.22 13.00
CA ALA A 130 3.53 -12.75 14.20
C ALA A 130 4.83 -11.99 14.52
N ARG A 131 5.09 -11.84 15.81
CA ARG A 131 6.37 -11.34 16.30
C ARG A 131 7.43 -12.44 16.22
N LEU A 132 8.50 -12.18 15.50
CA LEU A 132 9.65 -13.07 15.35
C LEU A 132 10.69 -12.83 16.46
N SER A 133 10.87 -11.54 16.84
CA SER A 133 11.77 -11.12 17.91
C SER A 133 11.24 -9.81 18.52
N ASP A 134 12.00 -9.22 19.46
CA ASP A 134 11.64 -7.92 20.05
C ASP A 134 11.63 -6.79 19.02
N ARG A 135 12.33 -6.95 17.90
CA ARG A 135 12.45 -5.95 16.84
C ARG A 135 11.81 -6.36 15.52
N ALA A 136 11.57 -7.64 15.27
CA ALA A 136 11.11 -8.12 13.97
C ALA A 136 9.72 -8.73 14.03
N THR A 137 8.89 -8.42 13.03
CA THR A 137 7.59 -9.05 12.80
C THR A 137 7.45 -9.49 11.34
N ILE A 138 6.72 -10.58 11.12
CA ILE A 138 6.29 -11.00 9.78
C ILE A 138 4.76 -10.89 9.70
N GLU A 139 4.25 -10.52 8.53
CA GLU A 139 2.83 -10.27 8.32
C GLU A 139 2.41 -10.77 6.94
N ALA A 140 1.38 -11.62 6.86
CA ALA A 140 0.64 -11.83 5.63
C ALA A 140 -0.32 -10.66 5.46
N SER A 141 -0.33 -10.04 4.30
CA SER A 141 -1.02 -8.77 4.08
C SER A 141 -1.77 -8.78 2.74
N TRP A 142 -2.95 -8.21 2.76
CA TRP A 142 -3.77 -7.89 1.61
C TRP A 142 -3.94 -6.38 1.52
N VAL A 143 -3.69 -5.84 0.34
CA VAL A 143 -3.83 -4.42 0.00
C VAL A 143 -4.83 -4.30 -1.13
N HIS A 144 -5.91 -3.58 -0.91
CA HIS A 144 -6.90 -3.25 -1.93
C HIS A 144 -6.74 -1.78 -2.35
N MET A 145 -6.96 -1.49 -3.62
CA MET A 145 -7.00 -0.11 -4.11
C MET A 145 -8.16 0.10 -5.05
N SER A 146 -8.99 1.11 -4.76
CA SER A 146 -10.09 1.52 -5.62
C SER A 146 -10.56 2.93 -5.27
N HIS A 147 -11.35 3.56 -6.13
CA HIS A 147 -11.95 4.86 -5.80
C HIS A 147 -13.40 4.79 -5.34
N ALA A 148 -13.90 3.60 -5.00
CA ALA A 148 -15.25 3.36 -4.47
C ALA A 148 -16.37 4.00 -5.31
N GLN A 149 -16.18 4.13 -6.62
CA GLN A 149 -17.08 4.80 -7.57
C GLN A 149 -17.32 6.31 -7.30
N LEU A 150 -16.52 6.94 -6.42
CA LEU A 150 -16.69 8.36 -6.10
C LEU A 150 -16.25 9.28 -7.25
N PHE A 151 -15.33 8.85 -8.10
CA PHE A 151 -14.77 9.65 -9.20
C PHE A 151 -15.25 9.19 -10.59
N GLY A 152 -16.14 8.19 -10.65
CA GLY A 152 -16.66 7.65 -11.91
C GLY A 152 -17.43 6.36 -11.70
N ARG A 153 -18.14 5.91 -12.75
CA ARG A 153 -18.90 4.65 -12.68
C ARG A 153 -18.00 3.42 -12.78
N GLN A 154 -16.87 3.54 -13.47
CA GLN A 154 -15.91 2.47 -13.66
C GLN A 154 -14.92 2.48 -12.51
N ASN A 155 -14.83 1.38 -11.78
CA ASN A 155 -13.96 1.20 -10.63
C ASN A 155 -13.55 -0.28 -10.52
N PRO A 156 -12.66 -0.76 -11.40
CA PRO A 156 -12.24 -2.16 -11.38
C PRO A 156 -11.48 -2.49 -10.08
N GLY A 157 -10.69 -1.54 -9.55
CA GLY A 157 -9.83 -1.78 -8.41
C GLY A 157 -8.67 -2.71 -8.74
N ILE A 158 -7.83 -2.99 -7.73
CA ILE A 158 -6.77 -3.98 -7.76
C ILE A 158 -6.56 -4.53 -6.36
N ASP A 159 -6.29 -5.82 -6.27
CA ASP A 159 -5.94 -6.52 -5.03
C ASP A 159 -4.55 -7.12 -5.13
N ASN A 160 -3.73 -6.86 -4.11
CA ASN A 160 -2.38 -7.41 -3.99
C ASN A 160 -2.27 -8.17 -2.66
N ILE A 161 -1.78 -9.41 -2.73
CA ILE A 161 -1.63 -10.28 -1.55
C ILE A 161 -0.17 -10.69 -1.42
N GLY A 162 0.39 -10.54 -0.23
CA GLY A 162 1.80 -10.82 -0.02
C GLY A 162 2.22 -10.99 1.42
N ALA A 163 3.52 -10.92 1.62
CA ALA A 163 4.13 -10.98 2.93
C ALA A 163 5.04 -9.77 3.15
N ARG A 164 5.00 -9.25 4.37
CA ARG A 164 5.75 -8.07 4.82
C ARG A 164 6.60 -8.44 6.03
N LEU A 165 7.86 -8.04 6.03
CA LEU A 165 8.75 -8.11 7.17
C LEU A 165 8.96 -6.69 7.69
N SER A 166 8.74 -6.48 8.99
CA SER A 166 8.97 -5.18 9.63
C SER A 166 10.09 -5.27 10.66
N TRP A 167 10.84 -4.18 10.77
CA TRP A 167 11.93 -4.02 11.73
C TRP A 167 11.78 -2.73 12.51
N LYS A 168 11.70 -2.85 13.83
CA LYS A 168 11.62 -1.72 14.76
C LYS A 168 12.97 -1.01 14.87
N LEU A 169 12.97 0.31 14.74
CA LEU A 169 14.16 1.17 14.81
C LEU A 169 14.59 1.46 16.26
#